data_63f90f3683ce964dd666e212f580a424
#
_entry.id   63f90f3683ce964dd666e212f580a424
#
_cell.length_a   1.000
_cell.length_b   1.000
_cell.length_c   1.000
_cell.angle_alpha   90.00
_cell.angle_beta   90.00
_cell.angle_gamma   90.00
#
_symmetry.space_group_name_H-M   'P 1'
#
loop_
_entity.id
_entity.type
_entity.pdbx_description
1 polymer ?
#
loop_
_entity_poly.entity_id
_entity_poly.type
_entity_poly.pdbx_seq_one_letter_code
_entity_poly.pdbx_strand_id
1 'polypeptide(L)'
;KVEKGEVLGIIGPSGSGKSTLLRCATGLETADAGEIHYEGTFGLVFQNFNLFPHYSVMKNITDAPIKVQKRKKEEVYKEARELLKKMGLSDKENAYPCQLSGGQQQRVSIARALALNPDILFFDEPTSALDPELTAEILKVIRELAMEHMTMVIVTHEMNFARNVSDHVIFMDGGVIAVEGTPEEVFDSSNERMKEFLGKFND
;
A
#
# COMPACT_ATOMS: atom_id res chain seq x y z
N LYS A 1 0.24 -10.96 -13.22
CA LYS A 1 -0.05 -9.73 -13.99
C LYS A 1 -1.10 -8.93 -13.24
N VAL A 2 -1.02 -7.60 -13.26
CA VAL A 2 -2.04 -6.71 -12.66
C VAL A 2 -2.57 -5.80 -13.77
N GLU A 3 -3.88 -5.77 -13.94
CA GLU A 3 -4.55 -4.93 -14.94
C GLU A 3 -4.86 -3.54 -14.37
N LYS A 4 -5.10 -2.56 -15.24
CA LYS A 4 -5.45 -1.22 -14.81
C LYS A 4 -6.79 -1.18 -14.06
N GLY A 5 -6.79 -0.62 -12.86
CA GLY A 5 -7.94 -0.56 -11.97
C GLY A 5 -8.13 -1.81 -11.11
N GLU A 6 -7.25 -2.81 -11.24
CA GLU A 6 -7.28 -4.06 -10.47
C GLU A 6 -6.56 -3.90 -9.12
N VAL A 7 -7.07 -4.58 -8.12
CA VAL A 7 -6.47 -4.71 -6.79
C VAL A 7 -5.92 -6.13 -6.61
N LEU A 8 -4.60 -6.27 -6.58
CA LEU A 8 -3.92 -7.52 -6.27
C LEU A 8 -3.58 -7.60 -4.78
N GLY A 9 -4.16 -8.56 -4.08
CA GLY A 9 -3.80 -8.91 -2.71
C GLY A 9 -2.68 -9.95 -2.65
N ILE A 10 -1.65 -9.72 -1.86
CA ILE A 10 -0.58 -10.69 -1.60
C ILE A 10 -0.61 -11.06 -0.11
N ILE A 11 -0.91 -12.32 0.19
CA ILE A 11 -1.03 -12.85 1.53
C ILE A 11 -0.08 -14.03 1.77
N GLY A 12 0.14 -14.39 3.01
CA GLY A 12 1.00 -15.51 3.38
C GLY A 12 1.74 -15.29 4.71
N PRO A 13 2.37 -16.34 5.25
CA PRO A 13 3.10 -16.25 6.51
C PRO A 13 4.29 -15.28 6.45
N SER A 14 4.75 -14.83 7.61
CA SER A 14 5.97 -14.04 7.72
C SER A 14 7.16 -14.82 7.15
N GLY A 15 8.03 -14.13 6.40
CA GLY A 15 9.18 -14.77 5.76
C GLY A 15 8.87 -15.50 4.45
N SER A 16 7.64 -15.49 3.94
CA SER A 16 7.30 -16.13 2.64
C SER A 16 7.77 -15.36 1.40
N GLY A 17 8.43 -14.20 1.56
CA GLY A 17 9.00 -13.45 0.45
C GLY A 17 8.12 -12.32 -0.12
N LYS A 18 6.93 -12.03 0.47
CA LYS A 18 6.00 -11.00 -0.01
C LYS A 18 6.62 -9.62 -0.19
N SER A 19 7.27 -9.11 0.87
CA SER A 19 7.95 -7.80 0.83
C SER A 19 9.15 -7.80 -0.11
N THR A 20 9.87 -8.91 -0.25
CA THR A 20 10.97 -9.05 -1.21
C THR A 20 10.43 -8.96 -2.65
N LEU A 21 9.34 -9.68 -2.96
CA LEU A 21 8.67 -9.60 -4.26
C LEU A 21 8.25 -8.15 -4.57
N LEU A 22 7.63 -7.47 -3.60
CA LEU A 22 7.22 -6.08 -3.76
C LEU A 22 8.41 -5.13 -3.95
N ARG A 23 9.51 -5.33 -3.22
CA ARG A 23 10.74 -4.53 -3.37
C ARG A 23 11.41 -4.75 -4.71
N CYS A 24 11.44 -5.98 -5.21
CA CYS A 24 11.90 -6.26 -6.57
C CYS A 24 11.00 -5.57 -7.59
N ALA A 25 9.66 -5.67 -7.46
CA ALA A 25 8.71 -5.02 -8.34
C ALA A 25 8.85 -3.49 -8.38
N THR A 26 9.29 -2.88 -7.28
CA THR A 26 9.50 -1.42 -7.18
C THR A 26 10.96 -0.99 -7.42
N GLY A 27 11.85 -1.91 -7.79
CA GLY A 27 13.25 -1.62 -8.05
C GLY A 27 14.07 -1.24 -6.81
N LEU A 28 13.56 -1.48 -5.60
CA LEU A 28 14.30 -1.31 -4.35
C LEU A 28 15.29 -2.45 -4.10
N GLU A 29 15.02 -3.61 -4.68
CA GLU A 29 15.93 -4.76 -4.72
C GLU A 29 16.04 -5.27 -6.15
N THR A 30 17.18 -5.87 -6.49
CA THR A 30 17.41 -6.46 -7.81
C THR A 30 16.99 -7.93 -7.77
N ALA A 31 16.14 -8.36 -8.70
CA ALA A 31 15.82 -9.77 -8.85
C ALA A 31 17.03 -10.54 -9.43
N ASP A 32 17.32 -11.72 -8.87
CA ASP A 32 18.43 -12.57 -9.35
C ASP A 32 18.15 -13.15 -10.74
N ALA A 33 16.87 -13.33 -11.09
CA ALA A 33 16.43 -13.85 -12.39
C ALA A 33 14.99 -13.40 -12.68
N GLY A 34 14.59 -13.52 -13.95
CA GLY A 34 13.29 -13.11 -14.43
C GLY A 34 13.24 -11.66 -14.89
N GLU A 35 12.08 -11.21 -15.28
CA GLU A 35 11.85 -9.87 -15.80
C GLU A 35 10.60 -9.26 -15.14
N ILE A 36 10.68 -7.98 -14.85
CA ILE A 36 9.57 -7.18 -14.31
C ILE A 36 9.25 -6.09 -15.33
N HIS A 37 8.04 -6.12 -15.85
CA HIS A 37 7.57 -5.14 -16.81
C HIS A 37 6.39 -4.37 -16.22
N TYR A 38 6.48 -3.05 -16.20
CA TYR A 38 5.33 -2.19 -15.96
C TYR A 38 5.46 -0.89 -16.78
N GLU A 39 4.32 -0.35 -17.13
CA GLU A 39 4.21 0.93 -17.81
C GLU A 39 3.71 2.00 -16.82
N GLY A 40 4.24 3.21 -16.93
CA GLY A 40 3.83 4.33 -16.10
C GLY A 40 4.67 4.51 -14.83
N THR A 41 4.05 5.15 -13.83
CA THR A 41 4.68 5.53 -12.57
C THR A 41 4.04 4.77 -11.41
N PHE A 42 4.80 4.57 -10.34
CA PHE A 42 4.27 3.96 -9.14
C PHE A 42 4.45 4.83 -7.90
N GLY A 43 3.58 4.61 -6.92
CA GLY A 43 3.73 5.08 -5.55
C GLY A 43 3.96 3.90 -4.62
N LEU A 44 4.72 4.09 -3.54
CA LEU A 44 4.99 3.06 -2.54
C LEU A 44 4.67 3.58 -1.15
N VAL A 45 3.87 2.82 -0.43
CA VAL A 45 3.50 3.04 0.97
C VAL A 45 4.16 1.94 1.80
N PHE A 46 5.04 2.35 2.70
CA PHE A 46 5.84 1.46 3.54
C PHE A 46 5.12 1.10 4.85
N GLN A 47 5.52 -0.01 5.44
CA GLN A 47 5.10 -0.47 6.76
C GLN A 47 5.36 0.57 7.87
N ASN A 48 6.52 1.22 7.86
CA ASN A 48 6.98 2.14 8.89
C ASN A 48 6.82 3.63 8.51
N PHE A 49 5.80 3.97 7.72
CA PHE A 49 5.48 5.33 7.27
C PHE A 49 6.59 6.01 6.47
N ASN A 50 7.84 5.92 6.90
CA ASN A 50 9.07 6.47 6.28
C ASN A 50 8.94 7.97 5.92
N LEU A 51 8.30 8.75 6.80
CA LEU A 51 8.23 10.20 6.63
C LEU A 51 9.59 10.83 6.95
N PHE A 52 9.92 11.90 6.24
CA PHE A 52 11.08 12.72 6.55
C PHE A 52 10.82 13.49 7.86
N PRO A 53 11.52 13.17 8.97
CA PRO A 53 11.17 13.68 10.30
C PRO A 53 11.35 15.20 10.42
N HIS A 54 12.24 15.79 9.62
CA HIS A 54 12.54 17.22 9.59
C HIS A 54 11.70 18.00 8.56
N TYR A 55 10.76 17.34 7.88
CA TYR A 55 9.84 17.98 6.95
C TYR A 55 8.46 18.09 7.61
N SER A 56 7.79 19.23 7.36
CA SER A 56 6.36 19.32 7.68
C SER A 56 5.56 18.31 6.84
N VAL A 57 4.32 18.06 7.22
CA VAL A 57 3.37 17.24 6.45
C VAL A 57 3.30 17.73 5.00
N MET A 58 3.06 19.02 4.80
CA MET A 58 3.00 19.62 3.47
C MET A 58 4.28 19.35 2.67
N LYS A 59 5.45 19.52 3.28
CA LYS A 59 6.73 19.30 2.60
C LYS A 59 6.98 17.81 2.31
N ASN A 60 6.56 16.89 3.18
CA ASN A 60 6.63 15.45 2.91
C ASN A 60 5.86 15.06 1.64
N ILE A 61 4.72 15.70 1.40
CA ILE A 61 3.85 15.42 0.25
C ILE A 61 4.37 16.11 -1.02
N THR A 62 4.86 17.33 -0.93
CA THR A 62 5.12 18.20 -2.09
C THR A 62 6.55 18.16 -2.62
N ASP A 63 7.52 17.70 -1.83
CA ASP A 63 8.95 17.80 -2.17
C ASP A 63 9.30 17.02 -3.46
N ALA A 64 8.85 15.77 -3.56
CA ALA A 64 9.12 14.92 -4.73
C ALA A 64 8.41 15.41 -6.01
N PRO A 65 7.11 15.73 -6.02
CA PRO A 65 6.46 16.31 -7.20
C PRO A 65 7.14 17.57 -7.72
N ILE A 66 7.59 18.45 -6.82
CA ILE A 66 8.26 19.71 -7.19
C ILE A 66 9.68 19.46 -7.67
N LYS A 67 10.49 18.69 -6.91
CA LYS A 67 11.91 18.55 -7.20
C LYS A 67 12.26 17.50 -8.24
N VAL A 68 11.54 16.39 -8.24
CA VAL A 68 11.80 15.25 -9.12
C VAL A 68 10.98 15.37 -10.40
N GLN A 69 9.65 15.55 -10.27
CA GLN A 69 8.76 15.68 -11.43
C GLN A 69 8.77 17.08 -12.05
N LYS A 70 9.44 18.07 -11.41
CA LYS A 70 9.54 19.47 -11.89
C LYS A 70 8.18 20.15 -12.11
N ARG A 71 7.15 19.73 -11.36
CA ARG A 71 5.81 20.31 -11.44
C ARG A 71 5.78 21.69 -10.79
N LYS A 72 4.82 22.53 -11.22
CA LYS A 72 4.65 23.87 -10.68
C LYS A 72 4.23 23.83 -9.21
N LYS A 73 4.89 24.63 -8.40
CA LYS A 73 4.71 24.65 -6.95
C LYS A 73 3.25 24.95 -6.56
N GLU A 74 2.63 25.91 -7.20
CA GLU A 74 1.24 26.33 -6.91
C GLU A 74 0.24 25.17 -7.14
N GLU A 75 0.39 24.44 -8.25
CA GLU A 75 -0.45 23.30 -8.58
C GLU A 75 -0.27 22.17 -7.57
N VAL A 76 0.99 21.83 -7.25
CA VAL A 76 1.33 20.76 -6.29
C VAL A 76 0.80 21.07 -4.88
N TYR A 77 0.91 22.32 -4.43
CA TYR A 77 0.38 22.72 -3.12
C TYR A 77 -1.15 22.66 -3.08
N LYS A 78 -1.82 23.02 -4.16
CA LYS A 78 -3.28 22.90 -4.27
C LYS A 78 -3.70 21.43 -4.15
N GLU A 79 -3.11 20.55 -4.96
CA GLU A 79 -3.39 19.12 -4.93
C GLU A 79 -3.06 18.48 -3.56
N ALA A 80 -1.93 18.87 -2.95
CA ALA A 80 -1.57 18.37 -1.62
C ALA A 80 -2.61 18.73 -0.56
N ARG A 81 -3.22 19.93 -0.62
CA ARG A 81 -4.31 20.29 0.30
C ARG A 81 -5.58 19.48 0.03
N GLU A 82 -5.88 19.18 -1.23
CA GLU A 82 -6.99 18.29 -1.59
C GLU A 82 -6.78 16.88 -1.03
N LEU A 83 -5.56 16.35 -1.18
CA LEU A 83 -5.18 15.05 -0.60
C LEU A 83 -5.27 15.07 0.93
N LEU A 84 -4.76 16.11 1.59
CA LEU A 84 -4.88 16.26 3.04
C LEU A 84 -6.35 16.33 3.50
N LYS A 85 -7.20 17.00 2.75
CA LYS A 85 -8.64 17.04 3.02
C LYS A 85 -9.25 15.64 2.88
N LYS A 86 -8.93 14.91 1.82
CA LYS A 86 -9.35 13.51 1.61
C LYS A 86 -8.91 12.60 2.75
N MET A 87 -7.71 12.81 3.28
CA MET A 87 -7.15 12.06 4.42
C MET A 87 -7.66 12.54 5.80
N GLY A 88 -8.51 13.56 5.86
CA GLY A 88 -8.98 14.14 7.14
C GLY A 88 -7.89 14.85 7.94
N LEU A 89 -6.89 15.43 7.26
CA LEU A 89 -5.70 16.06 7.85
C LEU A 89 -5.51 17.52 7.44
N SER A 90 -6.59 18.23 7.08
CA SER A 90 -6.53 19.63 6.60
C SER A 90 -5.89 20.59 7.61
N ASP A 91 -6.00 20.30 8.91
CA ASP A 91 -5.44 21.10 10.01
C ASP A 91 -3.97 20.76 10.32
N LYS A 92 -3.38 19.77 9.64
CA LYS A 92 -2.04 19.23 9.91
C LYS A 92 -0.98 19.62 8.90
N GLU A 93 -1.26 20.49 7.93
CA GLU A 93 -0.29 20.81 6.85
C GLU A 93 1.07 21.30 7.35
N ASN A 94 1.09 22.01 8.48
CA ASN A 94 2.33 22.55 9.08
C ASN A 94 2.89 21.68 10.21
N ALA A 95 2.21 20.60 10.60
CA ALA A 95 2.68 19.68 11.63
C ALA A 95 3.89 18.87 11.13
N TYR A 96 4.67 18.38 12.09
CA TYR A 96 5.80 17.47 11.84
C TYR A 96 5.43 16.02 12.22
N PRO A 97 6.10 14.99 11.67
CA PRO A 97 5.79 13.60 11.98
C PRO A 97 5.69 13.28 13.48
N CYS A 98 6.58 13.84 14.30
CA CYS A 98 6.57 13.64 15.76
C CYS A 98 5.32 14.20 16.47
N GLN A 99 4.51 15.01 15.81
CA GLN A 99 3.27 15.61 16.32
C GLN A 99 2.02 14.85 15.86
N LEU A 100 2.20 13.73 15.15
CA LEU A 100 1.13 12.94 14.55
C LEU A 100 1.02 11.55 15.21
N SER A 101 -0.21 11.04 15.33
CA SER A 101 -0.42 9.64 15.66
C SER A 101 0.08 8.71 14.53
N GLY A 102 0.26 7.42 14.81
CA GLY A 102 0.67 6.44 13.81
C GLY A 102 -0.27 6.41 12.59
N GLY A 103 -1.58 6.40 12.82
CA GLY A 103 -2.58 6.45 11.75
C GLY A 103 -2.54 7.75 10.93
N GLN A 104 -2.26 8.89 11.57
CA GLN A 104 -2.06 10.16 10.88
C GLN A 104 -0.78 10.13 10.02
N GLN A 105 0.32 9.58 10.56
CA GLN A 105 1.57 9.42 9.79
C GLN A 105 1.36 8.51 8.58
N GLN A 106 0.61 7.41 8.72
CA GLN A 106 0.32 6.51 7.61
C GLN A 106 -0.55 7.20 6.54
N ARG A 107 -1.56 7.98 6.93
CA ARG A 107 -2.36 8.78 5.99
C ARG A 107 -1.53 9.83 5.24
N VAL A 108 -0.54 10.44 5.89
CA VAL A 108 0.42 11.33 5.22
C VAL A 108 1.31 10.54 4.24
N SER A 109 1.74 9.34 4.60
CA SER A 109 2.51 8.46 3.69
C SER A 109 1.71 8.09 2.44
N ILE A 110 0.42 7.78 2.59
CA ILE A 110 -0.49 7.53 1.46
C ILE A 110 -0.65 8.79 0.61
N ALA A 111 -0.92 9.94 1.22
CA ALA A 111 -1.04 11.22 0.50
C ALA A 111 0.25 11.57 -0.26
N ARG A 112 1.42 11.31 0.31
CA ARG A 112 2.71 11.49 -0.35
C ARG A 112 2.87 10.60 -1.59
N ALA A 113 2.46 9.34 -1.51
CA ALA A 113 2.50 8.43 -2.64
C ALA A 113 1.53 8.87 -3.76
N LEU A 114 0.31 9.28 -3.39
CA LEU A 114 -0.71 9.79 -4.32
C LEU A 114 -0.31 11.09 -5.01
N ALA A 115 0.44 11.98 -4.33
CA ALA A 115 0.88 13.26 -4.89
C ALA A 115 1.80 13.12 -6.12
N LEU A 116 2.38 11.94 -6.32
CA LEU A 116 3.16 11.61 -7.52
C LEU A 116 2.29 11.29 -8.74
N ASN A 117 0.95 11.26 -8.59
CA ASN A 117 -0.01 10.85 -9.61
C ASN A 117 0.34 9.47 -10.20
N PRO A 118 0.48 8.44 -9.34
CA PRO A 118 0.94 7.13 -9.80
C PRO A 118 -0.14 6.39 -10.59
N ASP A 119 0.30 5.57 -11.55
CA ASP A 119 -0.56 4.63 -12.28
C ASP A 119 -0.86 3.38 -11.44
N ILE A 120 0.05 3.03 -10.50
CA ILE A 120 -0.10 1.92 -9.57
C ILE A 120 0.43 2.28 -8.17
N LEU A 121 -0.29 1.86 -7.13
CA LEU A 121 0.13 1.98 -5.74
C LEU A 121 0.53 0.62 -5.16
N PHE A 122 1.70 0.57 -4.57
CA PHE A 122 2.18 -0.57 -3.79
C PHE A 122 2.05 -0.28 -2.30
N PHE A 123 1.52 -1.26 -1.54
CA PHE A 123 1.41 -1.21 -0.09
C PHE A 123 2.15 -2.39 0.52
N ASP A 124 3.18 -2.11 1.32
CA ASP A 124 3.94 -3.11 2.07
C ASP A 124 3.46 -3.12 3.53
N GLU A 125 2.50 -3.99 3.83
CA GLU A 125 1.92 -4.18 5.17
C GLU A 125 1.50 -2.86 5.85
N PRO A 126 0.59 -2.06 5.23
CA PRO A 126 0.33 -0.67 5.63
C PRO A 126 -0.26 -0.50 7.03
N THR A 127 -0.66 -1.58 7.69
CA THR A 127 -1.32 -1.56 9.01
C THR A 127 -0.52 -2.21 10.13
N SER A 128 0.58 -2.90 9.83
CA SER A 128 1.31 -3.73 10.80
C SER A 128 1.97 -2.95 11.95
N ALA A 129 2.18 -1.64 11.79
CA ALA A 129 2.71 -0.76 12.84
C ALA A 129 1.62 -0.01 13.62
N LEU A 130 0.35 -0.38 13.46
CA LEU A 130 -0.81 0.32 14.02
C LEU A 130 -1.58 -0.58 14.99
N ASP A 131 -2.25 0.06 15.96
CA ASP A 131 -3.24 -0.61 16.77
C ASP A 131 -4.54 -0.91 15.98
N PRO A 132 -5.44 -1.77 16.47
CA PRO A 132 -6.63 -2.20 15.73
C PRO A 132 -7.57 -1.07 15.32
N GLU A 133 -7.69 -0.01 16.13
CA GLU A 133 -8.58 1.12 15.84
C GLU A 133 -8.02 1.92 14.64
N LEU A 134 -6.73 2.26 14.68
CA LEU A 134 -6.05 2.96 13.60
C LEU A 134 -5.92 2.10 12.33
N THR A 135 -5.79 0.78 12.48
CA THR A 135 -5.83 -0.19 11.38
C THR A 135 -7.13 -0.04 10.59
N ALA A 136 -8.28 -0.02 11.25
CA ALA A 136 -9.58 0.11 10.59
C ALA A 136 -9.70 1.41 9.77
N GLU A 137 -9.14 2.53 10.28
CA GLU A 137 -9.11 3.81 9.55
C GLU A 137 -8.28 3.72 8.25
N ILE A 138 -7.11 3.09 8.30
CA ILE A 138 -6.25 2.95 7.11
C ILE A 138 -6.86 2.01 6.08
N LEU A 139 -7.42 0.88 6.51
CA LEU A 139 -8.12 -0.05 5.62
C LEU A 139 -9.32 0.61 4.92
N LYS A 140 -10.02 1.52 5.61
CA LYS A 140 -11.09 2.32 5.01
C LYS A 140 -10.56 3.21 3.90
N VAL A 141 -9.45 3.93 4.12
CA VAL A 141 -8.81 4.78 3.10
C VAL A 141 -8.43 3.95 1.87
N ILE A 142 -7.79 2.78 2.08
CA ILE A 142 -7.37 1.92 0.95
C ILE A 142 -8.60 1.39 0.19
N ARG A 143 -9.69 1.04 0.89
CA ARG A 143 -10.95 0.63 0.26
C ARG A 143 -11.57 1.75 -0.59
N GLU A 144 -11.53 2.99 -0.13
CA GLU A 144 -12.00 4.15 -0.89
C GLU A 144 -11.19 4.34 -2.18
N LEU A 145 -9.86 4.13 -2.14
CA LEU A 145 -9.01 4.15 -3.34
C LEU A 145 -9.34 3.01 -4.31
N ALA A 146 -9.66 1.81 -3.81
CA ALA A 146 -10.12 0.69 -4.64
C ALA A 146 -11.44 1.03 -5.36
N MET A 147 -12.38 1.65 -4.66
CA MET A 147 -13.65 2.10 -5.25
C MET A 147 -13.48 3.19 -6.32
N GLU A 148 -12.39 3.94 -6.27
CA GLU A 148 -12.00 4.91 -7.31
C GLU A 148 -11.22 4.25 -8.47
N HIS A 149 -11.16 2.93 -8.53
CA HIS A 149 -10.44 2.14 -9.54
C HIS A 149 -8.92 2.43 -9.59
N MET A 150 -8.32 2.75 -8.45
CA MET A 150 -6.86 2.82 -8.34
C MET A 150 -6.25 1.43 -8.49
N THR A 151 -5.31 1.26 -9.41
CA THR A 151 -4.54 0.02 -9.53
C THR A 151 -3.66 -0.16 -8.29
N MET A 152 -3.77 -1.28 -7.60
CA MET A 152 -3.03 -1.49 -6.35
C MET A 152 -2.45 -2.90 -6.23
N VAL A 153 -1.29 -2.99 -5.59
CA VAL A 153 -0.72 -4.25 -5.08
C VAL A 153 -0.56 -4.10 -3.57
N ILE A 154 -1.22 -4.96 -2.81
CA ILE A 154 -1.31 -4.83 -1.35
C ILE A 154 -0.77 -6.09 -0.68
N VAL A 155 0.38 -5.99 -0.02
CA VAL A 155 0.85 -7.02 0.92
C VAL A 155 0.18 -6.75 2.26
N THR A 156 -0.56 -7.73 2.78
CA THR A 156 -1.33 -7.54 4.02
C THR A 156 -1.48 -8.83 4.83
N HIS A 157 -1.66 -8.67 6.13
CA HIS A 157 -2.07 -9.72 7.07
C HIS A 157 -3.56 -9.63 7.44
N GLU A 158 -4.29 -8.67 6.88
CA GLU A 158 -5.71 -8.45 7.12
C GLU A 158 -6.54 -9.32 6.18
N MET A 159 -6.81 -10.58 6.56
CA MET A 159 -7.45 -11.58 5.69
C MET A 159 -8.83 -11.17 5.20
N ASN A 160 -9.67 -10.65 6.11
CA ASN A 160 -11.00 -10.16 5.74
C ASN A 160 -10.95 -8.98 4.77
N PHE A 161 -9.96 -8.11 4.93
CA PHE A 161 -9.74 -6.99 4.03
C PHE A 161 -9.29 -7.50 2.65
N ALA A 162 -8.29 -8.37 2.58
CA ALA A 162 -7.81 -8.95 1.34
C ALA A 162 -8.94 -9.65 0.58
N ARG A 163 -9.76 -10.46 1.26
CA ARG A 163 -10.91 -11.17 0.66
C ARG A 163 -11.95 -10.23 0.05
N ASN A 164 -12.21 -9.07 0.68
CA ASN A 164 -13.31 -8.19 0.28
C ASN A 164 -12.90 -7.03 -0.65
N VAL A 165 -11.62 -6.76 -0.81
CA VAL A 165 -11.13 -5.59 -1.56
C VAL A 165 -10.33 -5.97 -2.79
N SER A 166 -9.71 -7.17 -2.80
CA SER A 166 -8.92 -7.63 -3.93
C SER A 166 -9.80 -8.21 -5.04
N ASP A 167 -9.40 -7.96 -6.28
CA ASP A 167 -9.96 -8.62 -7.47
C ASP A 167 -9.22 -9.95 -7.73
N HIS A 168 -7.93 -9.99 -7.39
CA HIS A 168 -7.06 -11.15 -7.48
C HIS A 168 -6.24 -11.30 -6.21
N VAL A 169 -5.99 -12.53 -5.78
CA VAL A 169 -5.20 -12.83 -4.57
C VAL A 169 -4.11 -13.83 -4.89
N ILE A 170 -2.92 -13.58 -4.34
CA ILE A 170 -1.78 -14.49 -4.37
C ILE A 170 -1.49 -14.92 -2.93
N PHE A 171 -1.48 -16.22 -2.67
CA PHE A 171 -0.97 -16.80 -1.44
C PHE A 171 0.46 -17.29 -1.65
N MET A 172 1.41 -16.69 -0.92
CA MET A 172 2.82 -17.06 -0.95
C MET A 172 3.18 -17.90 0.27
N ASP A 173 3.88 -19.02 0.06
CA ASP A 173 4.46 -19.84 1.12
C ASP A 173 5.84 -20.36 0.69
N GLY A 174 6.82 -20.32 1.58
CA GLY A 174 8.18 -20.85 1.31
C GLY A 174 8.89 -20.22 0.10
N GLY A 175 8.59 -18.98 -0.24
CA GLY A 175 9.23 -18.25 -1.35
C GLY A 175 8.58 -18.47 -2.73
N VAL A 176 7.47 -19.19 -2.79
CA VAL A 176 6.75 -19.49 -4.04
C VAL A 176 5.29 -19.09 -3.94
N ILE A 177 4.65 -18.87 -5.09
CA ILE A 177 3.19 -18.73 -5.18
C ILE A 177 2.59 -20.13 -5.04
N ALA A 178 1.91 -20.38 -3.92
CA ALA A 178 1.30 -21.66 -3.64
C ALA A 178 -0.13 -21.77 -4.17
N VAL A 179 -0.89 -20.66 -4.16
CA VAL A 179 -2.24 -20.55 -4.71
C VAL A 179 -2.41 -19.13 -5.27
N GLU A 180 -3.08 -19.00 -6.40
CA GLU A 180 -3.52 -17.71 -6.94
C GLU A 180 -4.88 -17.84 -7.63
N GLY A 181 -5.66 -16.76 -7.65
CA GLY A 181 -6.98 -16.71 -8.27
C GLY A 181 -7.84 -15.60 -7.71
N THR A 182 -9.16 -15.69 -7.93
CA THR A 182 -10.11 -14.79 -7.28
C THR A 182 -10.07 -14.98 -5.75
N PRO A 183 -10.54 -14.00 -4.96
CA PRO A 183 -10.63 -14.16 -3.51
C PRO A 183 -11.34 -15.46 -3.09
N GLU A 184 -12.44 -15.81 -3.74
CA GLU A 184 -13.18 -17.04 -3.45
C GLU A 184 -12.34 -18.29 -3.73
N GLU A 185 -11.66 -18.35 -4.87
CA GLU A 185 -10.83 -19.49 -5.26
C GLU A 185 -9.65 -19.69 -4.28
N VAL A 186 -9.06 -18.61 -3.80
CA VAL A 186 -7.90 -18.65 -2.89
C VAL A 186 -8.35 -18.98 -1.47
N PHE A 187 -9.34 -18.24 -0.92
CA PHE A 187 -9.77 -18.40 0.48
C PHE A 187 -10.55 -19.68 0.73
N ASP A 188 -11.24 -20.21 -0.28
CA ASP A 188 -11.99 -21.47 -0.20
C ASP A 188 -11.20 -22.65 -0.83
N SER A 189 -9.90 -22.44 -1.10
CA SER A 189 -9.01 -23.42 -1.71
C SER A 189 -8.92 -24.73 -0.89
N SER A 190 -8.80 -25.85 -1.60
CA SER A 190 -8.48 -27.15 -0.98
C SER A 190 -7.01 -27.28 -0.57
N ASN A 191 -6.16 -26.33 -0.90
CA ASN A 191 -4.73 -26.35 -0.56
C ASN A 191 -4.51 -26.44 0.97
N GLU A 192 -3.82 -27.45 1.44
CA GLU A 192 -3.62 -27.72 2.86
C GLU A 192 -2.86 -26.60 3.57
N ARG A 193 -1.84 -26.03 2.91
CA ARG A 193 -1.05 -24.94 3.48
C ARG A 193 -1.89 -23.65 3.64
N MET A 194 -2.78 -23.36 2.67
CA MET A 194 -3.70 -22.25 2.79
C MET A 194 -4.69 -22.44 3.94
N LYS A 195 -5.26 -23.64 4.08
CA LYS A 195 -6.14 -23.99 5.22
C LYS A 195 -5.46 -23.86 6.56
N GLU A 196 -4.23 -24.37 6.69
CA GLU A 196 -3.41 -24.25 7.90
C GLU A 196 -3.10 -22.77 8.22
N PHE A 197 -2.81 -21.98 7.19
CA PHE A 197 -2.56 -20.55 7.35
C PHE A 197 -3.81 -19.81 7.84
N LEU A 198 -4.97 -20.04 7.22
CA LEU A 198 -6.24 -19.38 7.60
C LEU A 198 -6.72 -19.85 9.00
N GLY A 199 -6.46 -21.09 9.39
CA GLY A 199 -6.82 -21.59 10.72
C GLY A 199 -6.22 -20.77 11.87
N LYS A 200 -5.11 -20.09 11.65
CA LYS A 200 -4.47 -19.20 12.63
C LYS A 200 -5.17 -17.86 12.83
N PHE A 201 -6.12 -17.51 11.99
CA PHE A 201 -6.89 -16.25 12.04
C PHE A 201 -8.36 -16.46 12.43
N ASN A 202 -8.77 -17.72 12.66
CA ASN A 202 -10.14 -18.07 13.06
C ASN A 202 -10.28 -18.33 14.57
N ASP A 203 -9.18 -18.21 15.33
CA ASP A 203 -9.13 -18.23 16.79
C ASP A 203 -9.06 -16.77 17.33
#